data_862213d82e6132150adf92f9d9b4088c
#
_entry.id   862213d82e6132150adf92f9d9b4088c
#
_cell.length_a   1.000
_cell.length_b   1.000
_cell.length_c   1.000
_cell.angle_alpha   90.00
_cell.angle_beta   90.00
_cell.angle_gamma   90.00
#
_symmetry.space_group_name_H-M   'P 1'
#
loop_
_entity.id
_entity.type
_entity.pdbx_description
1 polymer ?
#
loop_
_entity_poly.entity_id
_entity_poly.type
_entity_poly.pdbx_seq_one_letter_code
_entity_poly.pdbx_strand_id
1 'polypeptide(L)'
;MGVLRELKERWKGIDYPFLVHSEGELRFSEVEELQSVDLSSVQGGDVVALIGDFDPQSILTLLQLIDKNVILVPLTIDTRSQHEYFFESALVDVVIEGNLVKRVVHNHKHEYIKQLKDQERSGLVLFSSGTTGRPKAILHDLTLFMQRFETPRPTLKTINFLLFDHIGGINTLLHTLFNKGTVVAPKSRRVEDILETCAKHEIAALPTTPTFLRMMLMSGLIPDCVPASLRIITYGTERMDQPTLNALCELLPNIDFRQTFGMSELGIVRVKSESRNSLFMKVGGEGVETRVVDNVLEIRSQTRMLGYLNANSPFDDEGWYNTKDIVEERNGFYKVTGRTNEVINVGGLKFMASEVECVALQFDGVELVKAEGRPNPITGQHVELTVQSAPNSKVIKSKLKAFLDGNLPNHMLPKRLKVSSIAVGHRYKRR
;
A
#
# COMPACT_ATOMS: atom_id res chain seq x y z
N MET A 1 -0.07 27.62 9.54
CA MET A 1 0.68 27.14 10.74
C MET A 1 1.44 25.91 10.29
N GLY A 2 2.72 25.76 10.62
CA GLY A 2 3.49 24.59 10.17
C GLY A 2 3.00 23.31 10.85
N VAL A 3 3.13 22.17 10.15
CA VAL A 3 2.67 20.84 10.57
C VAL A 3 3.30 20.41 11.91
N LEU A 4 4.60 20.61 12.06
CA LEU A 4 5.31 20.28 13.30
C LEU A 4 4.80 21.11 14.48
N ARG A 5 4.53 22.40 14.28
CA ARG A 5 3.97 23.27 15.31
C ARG A 5 2.54 22.85 15.68
N GLU A 6 1.73 22.49 14.68
CA GLU A 6 0.37 22.00 14.92
C GLU A 6 0.39 20.69 15.73
N LEU A 7 1.28 19.76 15.38
CA LEU A 7 1.42 18.51 16.11
C LEU A 7 1.90 18.77 17.56
N LYS A 8 2.84 19.69 17.79
CA LYS A 8 3.25 20.07 19.14
C LYS A 8 2.07 20.55 19.99
N GLU A 9 1.20 21.40 19.45
CA GLU A 9 0.01 21.86 20.18
C GLU A 9 -0.99 20.71 20.43
N ARG A 10 -1.20 19.83 19.45
CA ARG A 10 -2.08 18.66 19.59
C ARG A 10 -1.57 17.68 20.67
N TRP A 11 -0.26 17.49 20.79
CA TRP A 11 0.39 16.56 21.71
C TRP A 11 0.72 17.17 23.07
N LYS A 12 0.41 18.43 23.30
CA LYS A 12 0.70 19.13 24.56
C LYS A 12 0.01 18.42 25.74
N GLY A 13 0.80 18.11 26.78
CA GLY A 13 0.31 17.42 27.98
C GLY A 13 0.04 15.92 27.81
N ILE A 14 0.54 15.31 26.72
CA ILE A 14 0.46 13.88 26.48
C ILE A 14 1.81 13.25 26.82
N ASP A 15 1.84 12.30 27.76
CA ASP A 15 3.06 11.68 28.28
C ASP A 15 3.41 10.32 27.68
N TYR A 16 2.47 9.68 26.94
CA TYR A 16 2.80 8.43 26.26
C TYR A 16 3.54 8.67 24.92
N PRO A 17 4.31 7.68 24.43
CA PRO A 17 5.11 7.84 23.23
C PRO A 17 4.24 7.99 21.97
N PHE A 18 4.65 8.86 21.06
CA PHE A 18 4.07 8.94 19.72
C PHE A 18 4.73 7.94 18.76
N LEU A 19 5.96 7.51 19.06
CA LEU A 19 6.73 6.56 18.26
C LEU A 19 7.37 5.52 19.17
N VAL A 20 7.26 4.26 18.77
CA VAL A 20 8.00 3.12 19.30
C VAL A 20 8.78 2.50 18.16
N HIS A 21 10.09 2.33 18.33
CA HIS A 21 10.99 1.77 17.33
C HIS A 21 12.02 0.82 17.96
N SER A 22 12.94 0.26 17.17
CA SER A 22 13.89 -0.76 17.64
C SER A 22 14.81 -0.29 18.77
N GLU A 23 15.10 1.01 18.85
CA GLU A 23 16.03 1.60 19.84
C GLU A 23 15.30 2.17 21.07
N GLY A 24 13.97 2.20 21.08
CA GLY A 24 13.21 2.69 22.23
C GLY A 24 11.89 3.38 21.88
N GLU A 25 11.45 4.20 22.79
CA GLU A 25 10.22 4.98 22.71
C GLU A 25 10.56 6.46 22.66
N LEU A 26 9.79 7.25 21.92
CA LEU A 26 9.95 8.69 21.79
C LEU A 26 8.63 9.39 22.10
N ARG A 27 8.66 10.33 23.08
CA ARG A 27 7.55 11.22 23.38
C ARG A 27 7.62 12.49 22.55
N PHE A 28 6.49 13.12 22.33
CA PHE A 28 6.46 14.34 21.53
C PHE A 28 7.16 15.53 22.22
N SER A 29 7.21 15.50 23.57
CA SER A 29 7.98 16.47 24.38
C SER A 29 9.48 16.39 24.15
N GLU A 30 10.00 15.22 23.73
CA GLU A 30 11.43 14.95 23.52
C GLU A 30 11.90 15.30 22.10
N VAL A 31 10.97 15.66 21.20
CA VAL A 31 11.28 15.94 19.77
C VAL A 31 12.28 17.10 19.60
N GLU A 32 12.30 18.07 20.53
CA GLU A 32 13.24 19.21 20.48
C GLU A 32 14.68 18.81 20.87
N GLU A 33 14.83 17.72 21.62
CA GLU A 33 16.13 17.18 22.04
C GLU A 33 16.77 16.32 20.95
N LEU A 34 16.00 15.91 19.93
CA LEU A 34 16.53 15.15 18.82
C LEU A 34 17.50 16.00 18.00
N GLN A 35 18.63 15.39 17.63
CA GLN A 35 19.54 16.01 16.68
C GLN A 35 18.85 16.20 15.34
N SER A 36 18.57 17.46 14.99
CA SER A 36 17.98 17.79 13.69
C SER A 36 19.03 17.77 12.59
N VAL A 37 18.63 17.36 11.39
CA VAL A 37 19.44 17.51 10.19
C VAL A 37 19.58 19.00 9.86
N ASP A 38 20.76 19.44 9.46
CA ASP A 38 20.95 20.81 8.99
C ASP A 38 20.26 21.01 7.63
N LEU A 39 19.11 21.65 7.67
CA LEU A 39 18.30 21.97 6.50
C LEU A 39 18.51 23.42 6.00
N SER A 40 19.58 24.10 6.39
CA SER A 40 19.86 25.50 6.01
C SER A 40 20.01 25.67 4.49
N SER A 41 20.55 24.66 3.81
CA SER A 41 20.71 24.64 2.35
C SER A 41 19.44 24.26 1.57
N VAL A 42 18.38 23.83 2.25
CA VAL A 42 17.09 23.40 1.64
C VAL A 42 16.15 24.59 1.57
N GLN A 43 15.63 24.87 0.37
CA GLN A 43 14.72 25.98 0.10
C GLN A 43 13.30 25.48 -0.21
N GLY A 44 12.29 26.34 0.01
CA GLY A 44 10.92 26.06 -0.39
C GLY A 44 10.83 25.82 -1.90
N GLY A 45 10.09 24.77 -2.28
CA GLY A 45 9.96 24.33 -3.66
C GLY A 45 11.12 23.47 -4.19
N ASP A 46 12.17 23.19 -3.40
CA ASP A 46 13.15 22.15 -3.74
C ASP A 46 12.47 20.77 -3.76
N VAL A 47 12.89 19.91 -4.67
CA VAL A 47 12.51 18.50 -4.68
C VAL A 47 13.54 17.73 -3.84
N VAL A 48 13.10 17.20 -2.69
CA VAL A 48 13.97 16.62 -1.67
C VAL A 48 13.74 15.12 -1.55
N ALA A 49 14.72 14.31 -1.94
CA ALA A 49 14.72 12.89 -1.67
C ALA A 49 15.17 12.64 -0.22
N LEU A 50 14.28 12.08 0.58
CA LEU A 50 14.57 11.65 1.95
C LEU A 50 14.68 10.12 1.98
N ILE A 51 15.93 9.63 2.12
CA ILE A 51 16.22 8.20 2.25
C ILE A 51 16.17 7.86 3.74
N GLY A 52 15.12 7.14 4.15
CA GLY A 52 14.86 6.84 5.54
C GLY A 52 13.83 5.74 5.75
N ASP A 53 13.38 5.62 6.98
CA ASP A 53 12.29 4.73 7.40
C ASP A 53 11.50 5.41 8.55
N PHE A 54 10.69 4.66 9.29
CA PHE A 54 9.93 5.16 10.44
C PHE A 54 10.80 5.19 11.72
N ASP A 55 11.96 5.82 11.63
CA ASP A 55 12.85 6.14 12.75
C ASP A 55 12.67 7.60 13.18
N PRO A 56 13.12 7.97 14.40
CA PRO A 56 12.95 9.31 14.94
C PRO A 56 13.48 10.43 14.04
N GLN A 57 14.68 10.26 13.50
CA GLN A 57 15.34 11.27 12.68
C GLN A 57 14.62 11.45 11.33
N SER A 58 14.26 10.36 10.66
CA SER A 58 13.55 10.40 9.37
C SER A 58 12.17 11.04 9.53
N ILE A 59 11.43 10.71 10.61
CA ILE A 59 10.10 11.29 10.87
C ILE A 59 10.23 12.79 11.17
N LEU A 60 11.17 13.20 12.03
CA LEU A 60 11.38 14.63 12.34
C LEU A 60 11.77 15.41 11.09
N THR A 61 12.71 14.88 10.29
CA THR A 61 13.16 15.51 9.04
C THR A 61 12.01 15.63 8.05
N LEU A 62 11.18 14.59 7.92
CA LEU A 62 9.97 14.61 7.07
C LEU A 62 9.04 15.75 7.48
N LEU A 63 8.71 15.89 8.77
CA LEU A 63 7.82 16.95 9.26
C LEU A 63 8.42 18.35 9.04
N GLN A 64 9.72 18.52 9.28
CA GLN A 64 10.43 19.79 9.03
C GLN A 64 10.46 20.17 7.54
N LEU A 65 10.63 19.19 6.65
CA LEU A 65 10.59 19.38 5.20
C LEU A 65 9.20 19.80 4.72
N ILE A 66 8.14 19.23 5.28
CA ILE A 66 6.77 19.67 4.99
C ILE A 66 6.59 21.14 5.37
N ASP A 67 7.09 21.56 6.55
CA ASP A 67 7.00 22.95 7.00
C ASP A 67 7.81 23.92 6.14
N LYS A 68 8.81 23.44 5.41
CA LYS A 68 9.59 24.24 4.44
C LYS A 68 8.93 24.32 3.06
N ASN A 69 7.74 23.75 2.85
CA ASN A 69 7.06 23.72 1.56
C ASN A 69 7.92 23.10 0.44
N VAL A 70 8.64 22.02 0.74
CA VAL A 70 9.39 21.26 -0.27
C VAL A 70 8.49 20.25 -0.99
N ILE A 71 9.00 19.70 -2.07
CA ILE A 71 8.42 18.53 -2.74
C ILE A 71 9.17 17.30 -2.25
N LEU A 72 8.55 16.57 -1.34
CA LEU A 72 9.14 15.42 -0.67
C LEU A 72 9.12 14.17 -1.56
N VAL A 73 10.23 13.45 -1.61
CA VAL A 73 10.38 12.14 -2.27
C VAL A 73 10.87 11.14 -1.23
N PRO A 74 9.96 10.47 -0.47
CA PRO A 74 10.38 9.48 0.51
C PRO A 74 10.85 8.20 -0.19
N LEU A 75 12.02 7.71 0.20
CA LEU A 75 12.64 6.51 -0.34
C LEU A 75 13.17 5.63 0.79
N THR A 76 13.22 4.33 0.54
CA THR A 76 13.80 3.36 1.47
C THR A 76 15.12 2.83 0.95
N ILE A 77 15.98 2.34 1.85
CA ILE A 77 17.27 1.73 1.48
C ILE A 77 17.09 0.49 0.60
N ASP A 78 15.96 -0.21 0.73
CA ASP A 78 15.63 -1.42 -0.04
C ASP A 78 15.50 -1.14 -1.54
N THR A 79 15.22 0.11 -1.92
CA THR A 79 15.10 0.54 -3.31
C THR A 79 16.38 1.20 -3.86
N ARG A 80 17.50 1.14 -3.14
CA ARG A 80 18.76 1.82 -3.47
C ARG A 80 19.23 1.60 -4.91
N SER A 81 19.07 0.41 -5.45
CA SER A 81 19.42 0.10 -6.84
C SER A 81 18.63 0.88 -7.90
N GLN A 82 17.54 1.52 -7.49
CA GLN A 82 16.66 2.33 -8.35
C GLN A 82 16.76 3.83 -8.07
N HIS A 83 17.52 4.25 -7.05
CA HIS A 83 17.55 5.65 -6.59
C HIS A 83 18.00 6.61 -7.70
N GLU A 84 19.01 6.26 -8.51
CA GLU A 84 19.45 7.11 -9.62
C GLU A 84 18.30 7.41 -10.57
N TYR A 85 17.57 6.37 -10.99
CA TYR A 85 16.38 6.52 -11.81
C TYR A 85 15.29 7.35 -11.13
N PHE A 86 15.09 7.17 -9.82
CA PHE A 86 14.09 7.94 -9.06
C PHE A 86 14.49 9.42 -8.95
N PHE A 87 15.76 9.72 -8.73
CA PHE A 87 16.25 11.11 -8.68
C PHE A 87 16.05 11.82 -10.00
N GLU A 88 16.39 11.18 -11.12
CA GLU A 88 16.16 11.74 -12.45
C GLU A 88 14.67 11.94 -12.75
N SER A 89 13.84 10.92 -12.48
CA SER A 89 12.41 10.93 -12.79
C SER A 89 11.61 11.92 -11.94
N ALA A 90 12.03 12.17 -10.70
CA ALA A 90 11.40 13.13 -9.79
C ALA A 90 12.04 14.52 -9.86
N LEU A 91 13.14 14.70 -10.62
CA LEU A 91 13.89 15.96 -10.73
C LEU A 91 14.43 16.42 -9.34
N VAL A 92 15.09 15.54 -8.63
CA VAL A 92 15.55 15.76 -7.24
C VAL A 92 16.65 16.81 -7.19
N ASP A 93 16.45 17.86 -6.39
CA ASP A 93 17.41 18.94 -6.12
C ASP A 93 18.33 18.63 -4.95
N VAL A 94 17.80 17.92 -3.94
CA VAL A 94 18.52 17.63 -2.70
C VAL A 94 18.28 16.17 -2.29
N VAL A 95 19.33 15.49 -1.87
CA VAL A 95 19.28 14.14 -1.29
C VAL A 95 19.67 14.24 0.19
N ILE A 96 18.83 13.67 1.06
CA ILE A 96 19.07 13.57 2.50
C ILE A 96 19.11 12.09 2.88
N GLU A 97 20.21 11.68 3.52
CA GLU A 97 20.38 10.34 4.07
C GLU A 97 21.09 10.44 5.43
N GLY A 98 20.40 10.10 6.52
CA GLY A 98 20.85 10.38 7.86
C GLY A 98 21.15 11.88 8.03
N ASN A 99 22.36 12.23 8.46
CA ASN A 99 22.81 13.62 8.61
C ASN A 99 23.42 14.23 7.33
N LEU A 100 23.54 13.44 6.25
CA LEU A 100 24.12 13.91 5.00
C LEU A 100 23.07 14.63 4.16
N VAL A 101 23.35 15.90 3.81
CA VAL A 101 22.56 16.71 2.89
C VAL A 101 23.40 17.03 1.67
N LYS A 102 22.97 16.58 0.49
CA LYS A 102 23.71 16.76 -0.77
C LYS A 102 22.82 17.40 -1.82
N ARG A 103 23.23 18.54 -2.38
CA ARG A 103 22.57 19.14 -3.53
C ARG A 103 22.97 18.42 -4.83
N VAL A 104 21.98 18.25 -5.69
CA VAL A 104 22.12 17.70 -7.04
C VAL A 104 21.83 18.84 -8.02
N VAL A 105 22.71 19.05 -8.99
CA VAL A 105 22.51 20.10 -9.99
C VAL A 105 21.82 19.51 -11.21
N HIS A 106 20.64 20.03 -11.56
CA HIS A 106 19.98 19.74 -12.83
C HIS A 106 19.32 21.01 -13.38
N ASN A 107 19.10 21.03 -14.70
CA ASN A 107 18.49 22.18 -15.39
C ASN A 107 17.05 21.93 -15.83
N HIS A 108 16.44 20.85 -15.32
CA HIS A 108 15.07 20.49 -15.71
C HIS A 108 14.06 21.20 -14.83
N LYS A 109 12.97 21.67 -15.47
CA LYS A 109 11.83 22.30 -14.80
C LYS A 109 10.57 21.59 -15.25
N HIS A 110 9.65 21.36 -14.33
CA HIS A 110 8.35 20.75 -14.58
C HIS A 110 7.23 21.71 -14.13
N GLU A 111 6.18 21.84 -14.94
CA GLU A 111 5.08 22.78 -14.68
C GLU A 111 4.41 22.57 -13.32
N TYR A 112 4.16 21.32 -12.92
CA TYR A 112 3.53 21.00 -11.62
C TYR A 112 4.44 21.34 -10.43
N ILE A 113 5.75 21.15 -10.56
CA ILE A 113 6.73 21.57 -9.55
C ILE A 113 6.70 23.09 -9.39
N LYS A 114 6.71 23.82 -10.55
CA LYS A 114 6.61 25.28 -10.55
C LYS A 114 5.29 25.73 -9.93
N GLN A 115 4.17 25.10 -10.26
CA GLN A 115 2.85 25.41 -9.69
C GLN A 115 2.85 25.31 -8.17
N LEU A 116 3.37 24.23 -7.57
CA LEU A 116 3.44 24.08 -6.11
C LEU A 116 4.35 25.14 -5.49
N LYS A 117 5.50 25.42 -6.11
CA LYS A 117 6.44 26.44 -5.64
C LYS A 117 5.81 27.83 -5.65
N ASP A 118 5.15 28.22 -6.74
CA ASP A 118 4.50 29.53 -6.88
C ASP A 118 3.34 29.71 -5.90
N GLN A 119 2.72 28.60 -5.47
CA GLN A 119 1.63 28.57 -4.47
C GLN A 119 2.13 28.37 -3.04
N GLU A 120 3.43 28.26 -2.81
CA GLU A 120 4.05 27.98 -1.50
C GLU A 120 3.45 26.73 -0.82
N ARG A 121 3.23 25.67 -1.62
CA ARG A 121 2.67 24.39 -1.17
C ARG A 121 3.67 23.26 -1.17
N SER A 122 3.52 22.37 -0.19
CA SER A 122 4.30 21.14 -0.13
C SER A 122 3.81 20.12 -1.15
N GLY A 123 4.73 19.38 -1.75
CA GLY A 123 4.44 18.26 -2.63
C GLY A 123 4.87 16.91 -2.06
N LEU A 124 4.32 15.83 -2.61
CA LEU A 124 4.74 14.46 -2.31
C LEU A 124 4.87 13.67 -3.61
N VAL A 125 6.08 13.20 -3.92
CA VAL A 125 6.33 12.30 -5.05
C VAL A 125 6.43 10.86 -4.56
N LEU A 126 5.64 9.99 -5.17
CA LEU A 126 5.67 8.54 -4.93
C LEU A 126 5.90 7.81 -6.24
N PHE A 127 6.50 6.63 -6.17
CA PHE A 127 6.73 5.83 -7.37
C PHE A 127 5.73 4.67 -7.48
N SER A 128 5.16 4.48 -8.67
CA SER A 128 4.33 3.31 -8.97
C SER A 128 5.15 2.03 -8.90
N SER A 129 4.49 0.88 -8.71
CA SER A 129 5.17 -0.44 -8.61
C SER A 129 5.76 -0.94 -9.95
N GLY A 130 5.52 -0.23 -11.05
CA GLY A 130 6.13 -0.55 -12.35
C GLY A 130 5.77 -1.91 -12.94
N THR A 131 4.58 -2.46 -12.66
CA THR A 131 4.15 -3.79 -13.15
C THR A 131 4.14 -3.91 -14.68
N THR A 132 4.08 -2.80 -15.41
CA THR A 132 4.00 -2.75 -16.88
C THR A 132 5.14 -1.97 -17.52
N GLY A 133 6.17 -1.58 -16.76
CA GLY A 133 7.28 -0.76 -17.27
C GLY A 133 8.11 -0.14 -16.16
N ARG A 134 8.83 0.94 -16.49
CA ARG A 134 9.59 1.70 -15.48
C ARG A 134 8.64 2.43 -14.51
N PRO A 135 8.99 2.54 -13.22
CA PRO A 135 8.19 3.27 -12.23
C PRO A 135 7.89 4.71 -12.66
N LYS A 136 6.66 5.15 -12.45
CA LYS A 136 6.25 6.52 -12.74
C LYS A 136 6.33 7.36 -11.47
N ALA A 137 6.84 8.59 -11.59
CA ALA A 137 6.92 9.57 -10.52
C ALA A 137 5.57 10.31 -10.41
N ILE A 138 4.84 10.06 -9.34
CA ILE A 138 3.46 10.52 -9.09
C ILE A 138 3.53 11.70 -8.14
N LEU A 139 3.21 12.92 -8.60
CA LEU A 139 3.25 14.12 -7.76
C LEU A 139 1.87 14.45 -7.19
N HIS A 140 1.78 14.53 -5.88
CA HIS A 140 0.63 15.02 -5.13
C HIS A 140 0.87 16.42 -4.57
N ASP A 141 -0.20 17.21 -4.44
CA ASP A 141 -0.24 18.36 -3.54
C ASP A 141 -0.39 17.83 -2.10
N LEU A 142 0.69 17.86 -1.34
CA LEU A 142 0.71 17.35 0.03
C LEU A 142 -0.12 18.24 0.98
N THR A 143 -0.25 19.52 0.68
CA THR A 143 -1.09 20.45 1.45
C THR A 143 -2.56 20.03 1.38
N LEU A 144 -3.06 19.68 0.19
CA LEU A 144 -4.42 19.12 0.03
C LEU A 144 -4.55 17.74 0.67
N PHE A 145 -3.53 16.90 0.53
CA PHE A 145 -3.51 15.58 1.16
C PHE A 145 -3.62 15.66 2.69
N MET A 146 -3.04 16.67 3.32
CA MET A 146 -3.07 16.88 4.77
C MET A 146 -4.45 17.25 5.31
N GLN A 147 -5.31 17.90 4.53
CA GLN A 147 -6.67 18.33 4.96
C GLN A 147 -7.53 17.18 5.49
N ARG A 148 -7.28 15.94 5.04
CA ARG A 148 -7.97 14.74 5.53
C ARG A 148 -7.77 14.47 7.03
N PHE A 149 -6.70 15.00 7.64
CA PHE A 149 -6.38 14.81 9.05
C PHE A 149 -6.98 15.89 9.95
N GLU A 150 -7.67 16.88 9.39
CA GLU A 150 -8.42 17.90 10.15
C GLU A 150 -9.60 17.27 10.89
N THR A 151 -10.23 16.23 10.32
CA THR A 151 -11.33 15.51 10.96
C THR A 151 -10.79 14.52 11.98
N PRO A 152 -11.08 14.70 13.30
CA PRO A 152 -10.59 13.78 14.34
C PRO A 152 -11.07 12.35 14.14
N ARG A 153 -10.21 11.39 14.47
CA ARG A 153 -10.48 9.95 14.44
C ARG A 153 -10.06 9.33 15.77
N PRO A 154 -10.46 8.07 16.07
CA PRO A 154 -10.03 7.40 17.28
C PRO A 154 -8.51 7.35 17.42
N THR A 155 -8.04 7.57 18.66
CA THR A 155 -6.64 7.39 19.04
C THR A 155 -6.33 5.92 19.13
N LEU A 156 -5.35 5.44 18.37
CA LEU A 156 -4.97 4.02 18.30
C LEU A 156 -3.45 3.85 18.37
N LYS A 157 -3.00 2.75 18.98
CA LYS A 157 -1.66 2.22 18.76
C LYS A 157 -1.66 1.46 17.44
N THR A 158 -0.91 1.94 16.46
CA THR A 158 -0.91 1.41 15.10
C THR A 158 0.48 0.96 14.70
N ILE A 159 0.62 -0.27 14.23
CA ILE A 159 1.87 -0.72 13.63
C ILE A 159 2.01 -0.17 12.21
N ASN A 160 3.14 0.45 11.88
CA ASN A 160 3.39 1.00 10.56
C ASN A 160 4.02 -0.06 9.64
N PHE A 161 3.17 -0.99 9.21
CA PHE A 161 3.57 -2.11 8.36
C PHE A 161 3.88 -1.68 6.93
N LEU A 162 3.10 -0.73 6.38
CA LEU A 162 3.30 -0.23 5.03
C LEU A 162 4.53 0.68 4.96
N LEU A 163 5.27 0.62 3.84
CA LEU A 163 6.60 1.20 3.73
C LEU A 163 6.61 2.74 3.70
N PHE A 164 7.76 3.32 4.03
CA PHE A 164 8.02 4.76 4.05
C PHE A 164 7.89 5.39 2.65
N ASP A 165 8.22 4.68 1.59
CA ASP A 165 8.10 5.07 0.17
C ASP A 165 6.71 4.77 -0.43
N HIS A 166 5.71 4.46 0.41
CA HIS A 166 4.36 4.09 -0.01
C HIS A 166 3.32 5.04 0.58
N ILE A 167 2.33 5.44 -0.23
CA ILE A 167 1.27 6.36 0.23
C ILE A 167 0.54 5.86 1.49
N GLY A 168 0.34 4.54 1.61
CA GLY A 168 -0.26 3.93 2.79
C GLY A 168 0.59 4.09 4.05
N GLY A 169 1.92 4.00 3.93
CA GLY A 169 2.84 4.18 5.05
C GLY A 169 2.86 5.63 5.54
N ILE A 170 3.03 6.58 4.63
CA ILE A 170 2.95 8.03 4.95
C ILE A 170 1.59 8.39 5.53
N ASN A 171 0.49 7.90 4.95
CA ASN A 171 -0.85 8.14 5.48
C ASN A 171 -1.03 7.53 6.87
N THR A 172 -0.54 6.31 7.13
CA THR A 172 -0.65 5.69 8.45
C THR A 172 0.11 6.48 9.49
N LEU A 173 1.35 6.91 9.18
CA LEU A 173 2.15 7.77 10.04
C LEU A 173 1.38 9.05 10.40
N LEU A 174 1.02 9.85 9.39
CA LEU A 174 0.38 11.16 9.60
C LEU A 174 -1.00 10.99 10.26
N HIS A 175 -1.81 10.03 9.84
CA HIS A 175 -3.10 9.74 10.47
C HIS A 175 -2.96 9.43 11.95
N THR A 176 -1.99 8.60 12.32
CA THR A 176 -1.75 8.21 13.71
C THR A 176 -1.28 9.42 14.53
N LEU A 177 -0.31 10.21 14.03
CA LEU A 177 0.19 11.40 14.71
C LEU A 177 -0.89 12.46 14.93
N PHE A 178 -1.68 12.78 13.91
CA PHE A 178 -2.74 13.79 13.98
C PHE A 178 -3.89 13.38 14.90
N ASN A 179 -4.09 12.08 15.13
CA ASN A 179 -5.07 11.55 16.07
C ASN A 179 -4.47 11.13 17.42
N LYS A 180 -3.29 11.64 17.76
CA LYS A 180 -2.62 11.40 19.05
C LYS A 180 -2.37 9.92 19.34
N GLY A 181 -2.22 9.10 18.29
CA GLY A 181 -1.94 7.68 18.42
C GLY A 181 -0.45 7.39 18.47
N THR A 182 -0.09 6.20 18.94
CA THR A 182 1.29 5.72 18.92
C THR A 182 1.56 4.96 17.63
N VAL A 183 2.57 5.41 16.89
CA VAL A 183 3.13 4.69 15.72
C VAL A 183 4.14 3.67 16.25
N VAL A 184 4.02 2.42 15.84
CA VAL A 184 5.00 1.39 16.16
C VAL A 184 5.66 0.91 14.88
N ALA A 185 6.97 1.13 14.77
CA ALA A 185 7.78 0.65 13.66
C ALA A 185 8.21 -0.79 13.94
N PRO A 186 7.84 -1.78 13.10
CA PRO A 186 8.23 -3.16 13.34
C PRO A 186 9.71 -3.38 13.00
N LYS A 187 10.39 -4.25 13.74
CA LYS A 187 11.78 -4.64 13.49
C LYS A 187 11.94 -5.30 12.11
N SER A 188 11.00 -6.12 11.74
CA SER A 188 10.89 -6.72 10.43
C SER A 188 9.42 -6.96 10.08
N ARG A 189 9.16 -7.38 8.84
CA ARG A 189 7.79 -7.70 8.39
C ARG A 189 7.54 -9.19 8.24
N ARG A 190 8.30 -10.03 8.98
CA ARG A 190 8.00 -11.46 9.12
C ARG A 190 6.75 -11.62 10.00
N VAL A 191 5.99 -12.68 9.76
CA VAL A 191 4.73 -12.91 10.50
C VAL A 191 4.98 -12.97 12.00
N GLU A 192 6.02 -13.71 12.42
CA GLU A 192 6.43 -13.88 13.81
C GLU A 192 6.73 -12.52 14.47
N ASP A 193 7.57 -11.71 13.82
CA ASP A 193 8.01 -10.41 14.33
C ASP A 193 6.85 -9.40 14.42
N ILE A 194 5.90 -9.45 13.48
CA ILE A 194 4.70 -8.60 13.49
C ILE A 194 3.77 -9.02 14.64
N LEU A 195 3.51 -10.32 14.82
CA LEU A 195 2.65 -10.80 15.91
C LEU A 195 3.29 -10.54 17.29
N GLU A 196 4.60 -10.75 17.43
CA GLU A 196 5.34 -10.40 18.65
C GLU A 196 5.25 -8.90 18.95
N THR A 197 5.46 -8.06 17.92
CA THR A 197 5.32 -6.59 18.06
C THR A 197 3.91 -6.21 18.48
N CYS A 198 2.89 -6.83 17.87
CA CYS A 198 1.49 -6.59 18.23
C CYS A 198 1.20 -6.94 19.69
N ALA A 199 1.72 -8.05 20.18
CA ALA A 199 1.54 -8.48 21.57
C ALA A 199 2.32 -7.59 22.55
N LYS A 200 3.62 -7.37 22.28
CA LYS A 200 4.52 -6.60 23.16
C LYS A 200 4.06 -5.15 23.36
N HIS A 201 3.58 -4.51 22.32
CA HIS A 201 3.20 -3.09 22.35
C HIS A 201 1.69 -2.87 22.37
N GLU A 202 0.89 -3.92 22.58
CA GLU A 202 -0.58 -3.86 22.66
C GLU A 202 -1.19 -3.11 21.46
N ILE A 203 -0.80 -3.50 20.25
CA ILE A 203 -1.26 -2.88 19.02
C ILE A 203 -2.78 -3.02 18.89
N ALA A 204 -3.46 -1.94 18.52
CA ALA A 204 -4.90 -1.92 18.29
C ALA A 204 -5.26 -2.03 16.80
N ALA A 205 -4.39 -1.56 15.90
CA ALA A 205 -4.63 -1.55 14.46
C ALA A 205 -3.42 -2.03 13.64
N LEU A 206 -3.67 -2.93 12.68
CA LEU A 206 -2.68 -3.47 11.74
C LEU A 206 -3.13 -3.16 10.30
N PRO A 207 -2.62 -2.09 9.67
CA PRO A 207 -2.73 -1.90 8.23
C PRO A 207 -1.78 -2.85 7.49
N THR A 208 -2.28 -3.63 6.53
CA THR A 208 -1.45 -4.63 5.86
C THR A 208 -1.91 -4.97 4.43
N THR A 209 -1.40 -6.06 3.85
CA THR A 209 -1.76 -6.55 2.52
C THR A 209 -2.47 -7.91 2.58
N PRO A 210 -3.34 -8.25 1.60
CA PRO A 210 -3.91 -9.59 1.49
C PRO A 210 -2.86 -10.71 1.47
N THR A 211 -1.74 -10.50 0.76
CA THR A 211 -0.63 -11.46 0.74
C THR A 211 -0.07 -11.72 2.14
N PHE A 212 0.17 -10.67 2.95
CA PHE A 212 0.64 -10.85 4.32
C PHE A 212 -0.40 -11.59 5.19
N LEU A 213 -1.69 -11.26 5.06
CA LEU A 213 -2.76 -11.95 5.78
C LEU A 213 -2.85 -13.43 5.41
N ARG A 214 -2.61 -13.77 4.14
CA ARG A 214 -2.52 -15.18 3.73
C ARG A 214 -1.33 -15.88 4.35
N MET A 215 -0.15 -15.24 4.37
CA MET A 215 1.04 -15.78 5.05
C MET A 215 0.78 -15.97 6.56
N MET A 216 0.11 -15.00 7.21
CA MET A 216 -0.27 -15.07 8.61
C MET A 216 -1.22 -16.25 8.87
N LEU A 217 -2.23 -16.45 8.00
CA LEU A 217 -3.14 -17.58 8.07
C LEU A 217 -2.41 -18.93 7.97
N MET A 218 -1.42 -19.02 7.06
CA MET A 218 -0.70 -20.27 6.77
C MET A 218 0.50 -20.51 7.71
N SER A 219 0.84 -19.56 8.57
CA SER A 219 1.96 -19.68 9.51
C SER A 219 1.71 -20.69 10.64
N GLY A 220 0.44 -21.01 10.94
CA GLY A 220 0.04 -21.80 12.10
C GLY A 220 0.14 -21.05 13.44
N LEU A 221 0.42 -19.73 13.42
CA LEU A 221 0.56 -18.91 14.64
C LEU A 221 -0.75 -18.27 15.09
N ILE A 222 -1.76 -18.28 14.24
CA ILE A 222 -3.08 -17.72 14.57
C ILE A 222 -4.09 -18.86 14.85
N PRO A 223 -5.01 -18.67 15.81
CA PRO A 223 -5.26 -17.44 16.59
C PRO A 223 -4.33 -17.23 17.80
N ASP A 224 -3.53 -18.20 18.19
CA ASP A 224 -2.86 -18.25 19.51
C ASP A 224 -1.91 -17.09 19.80
N CYS A 225 -1.21 -16.59 18.76
CA CYS A 225 -0.26 -15.48 18.88
C CYS A 225 -0.89 -14.10 18.61
N VAL A 226 -2.21 -14.02 18.37
CA VAL A 226 -2.89 -12.75 18.13
C VAL A 226 -3.35 -12.14 19.45
N PRO A 227 -2.82 -10.97 19.87
CA PRO A 227 -3.17 -10.37 21.15
C PRO A 227 -4.60 -9.82 21.15
N ALA A 228 -5.24 -9.84 22.32
CA ALA A 228 -6.60 -9.29 22.51
C ALA A 228 -6.69 -7.77 22.25
N SER A 229 -5.55 -7.05 22.30
CA SER A 229 -5.46 -5.63 21.95
C SER A 229 -5.71 -5.36 20.47
N LEU A 230 -5.38 -6.30 19.58
CA LEU A 230 -5.57 -6.15 18.13
C LEU A 230 -7.07 -6.28 17.78
N ARG A 231 -7.67 -5.17 17.42
CA ARG A 231 -9.11 -5.07 17.15
C ARG A 231 -9.44 -4.78 15.70
N ILE A 232 -8.52 -4.13 14.98
CA ILE A 232 -8.74 -3.68 13.62
C ILE A 232 -7.59 -4.18 12.73
N ILE A 233 -7.94 -4.86 11.65
CA ILE A 233 -7.01 -5.14 10.56
C ILE A 233 -7.55 -4.48 9.30
N THR A 234 -6.79 -3.53 8.75
CA THR A 234 -7.12 -2.97 7.44
C THR A 234 -6.26 -3.60 6.37
N TYR A 235 -6.86 -3.98 5.25
CA TYR A 235 -6.15 -4.63 4.14
C TYR A 235 -6.49 -3.98 2.80
N GLY A 236 -5.50 -3.91 1.93
CA GLY A 236 -5.66 -3.30 0.61
C GLY A 236 -4.40 -3.43 -0.23
N THR A 237 -4.28 -2.59 -1.25
CA THR A 237 -3.16 -2.56 -2.22
C THR A 237 -3.10 -3.77 -3.17
N GLU A 238 -3.79 -4.84 -2.86
CA GLU A 238 -4.01 -6.03 -3.67
C GLU A 238 -5.46 -6.51 -3.50
N ARG A 239 -5.91 -7.40 -4.39
CA ARG A 239 -7.21 -8.05 -4.27
C ARG A 239 -7.15 -9.13 -3.17
N MET A 240 -8.12 -9.12 -2.26
CA MET A 240 -8.38 -10.20 -1.31
C MET A 240 -9.22 -11.29 -2.00
N ASP A 241 -8.94 -12.55 -1.70
CA ASP A 241 -9.80 -13.68 -2.07
C ASP A 241 -10.78 -14.05 -0.94
N GLN A 242 -11.96 -14.53 -1.33
CA GLN A 242 -13.02 -14.84 -0.36
C GLN A 242 -12.66 -16.01 0.58
N PRO A 243 -12.02 -17.11 0.11
CA PRO A 243 -11.58 -18.17 1.02
C PRO A 243 -10.66 -17.70 2.14
N THR A 244 -9.66 -16.90 1.81
CA THR A 244 -8.74 -16.32 2.80
C THR A 244 -9.47 -15.43 3.81
N LEU A 245 -10.35 -14.55 3.33
CA LEU A 245 -11.11 -13.67 4.23
C LEU A 245 -12.03 -14.46 5.15
N ASN A 246 -12.72 -15.48 4.63
CA ASN A 246 -13.61 -16.34 5.44
C ASN A 246 -12.82 -17.06 6.54
N ALA A 247 -11.69 -17.69 6.21
CA ALA A 247 -10.86 -18.39 7.17
C ALA A 247 -10.32 -17.45 8.27
N LEU A 248 -9.88 -16.24 7.90
CA LEU A 248 -9.46 -15.22 8.86
C LEU A 248 -10.60 -14.78 9.79
N CYS A 249 -11.80 -14.58 9.23
CA CYS A 249 -12.97 -14.19 10.00
C CYS A 249 -13.43 -15.28 10.98
N GLU A 250 -13.27 -16.54 10.60
CA GLU A 250 -13.59 -17.69 11.47
C GLU A 250 -12.58 -17.82 12.62
N LEU A 251 -11.28 -17.78 12.31
CA LEU A 251 -10.22 -17.91 13.31
C LEU A 251 -10.11 -16.69 14.25
N LEU A 252 -10.45 -15.50 13.76
CA LEU A 252 -10.30 -14.23 14.48
C LEU A 252 -11.64 -13.50 14.61
N PRO A 253 -12.61 -14.05 15.36
CA PRO A 253 -13.98 -13.54 15.44
C PRO A 253 -14.10 -12.11 16.00
N ASN A 254 -13.15 -11.69 16.82
CA ASN A 254 -13.16 -10.39 17.49
C ASN A 254 -12.45 -9.27 16.70
N ILE A 255 -11.86 -9.58 15.54
CA ILE A 255 -11.18 -8.60 14.71
C ILE A 255 -12.13 -8.03 13.66
N ASP A 256 -12.13 -6.72 13.55
CA ASP A 256 -12.83 -5.98 12.50
C ASP A 256 -11.91 -5.89 11.26
N PHE A 257 -12.22 -6.71 10.25
CA PHE A 257 -11.51 -6.68 8.96
C PHE A 257 -12.12 -5.59 8.07
N ARG A 258 -11.30 -4.61 7.68
CA ARG A 258 -11.72 -3.48 6.84
C ARG A 258 -10.93 -3.45 5.55
N GLN A 259 -11.63 -3.50 4.45
CA GLN A 259 -11.01 -3.29 3.14
C GLN A 259 -10.64 -1.83 2.97
N THR A 260 -9.46 -1.58 2.38
CA THR A 260 -9.05 -0.26 1.88
C THR A 260 -8.91 -0.35 0.37
N PHE A 261 -9.25 0.74 -0.29
CA PHE A 261 -9.09 0.89 -1.73
C PHE A 261 -8.40 2.22 -2.01
N GLY A 262 -7.47 2.21 -2.93
CA GLY A 262 -6.74 3.41 -3.32
C GLY A 262 -5.64 3.06 -4.31
N MET A 263 -5.21 4.07 -5.01
CA MET A 263 -4.12 4.03 -5.97
C MET A 263 -3.22 5.20 -5.70
N SER A 264 -1.95 5.06 -6.05
CA SER A 264 -1.02 6.17 -5.88
C SER A 264 -1.47 7.41 -6.65
N GLU A 265 -2.19 7.24 -7.76
CA GLU A 265 -2.70 8.32 -8.62
C GLU A 265 -3.94 9.05 -8.04
N LEU A 266 -4.76 8.35 -7.26
CA LEU A 266 -5.98 8.91 -6.68
C LEU A 266 -5.82 9.31 -5.21
N GLY A 267 -4.70 8.93 -4.60
CA GLY A 267 -4.54 9.00 -3.16
C GLY A 267 -5.36 7.92 -2.44
N ILE A 268 -5.68 8.17 -1.18
CA ILE A 268 -6.47 7.25 -0.36
C ILE A 268 -7.92 7.66 -0.42
N VAL A 269 -8.74 6.82 -1.04
CA VAL A 269 -10.17 7.02 -1.15
C VAL A 269 -10.87 6.46 0.09
N ARG A 270 -11.94 7.11 0.56
CA ARG A 270 -12.76 6.58 1.66
C ARG A 270 -13.49 5.33 1.19
N VAL A 271 -13.41 4.29 2.02
CA VAL A 271 -14.04 3.00 1.75
C VAL A 271 -14.84 2.57 2.97
N LYS A 272 -15.99 1.97 2.73
CA LYS A 272 -16.79 1.30 3.74
C LYS A 272 -17.06 -0.13 3.29
N SER A 273 -16.48 -1.13 3.98
CA SER A 273 -16.82 -2.53 3.74
C SER A 273 -18.30 -2.77 4.04
N GLU A 274 -18.95 -3.62 3.27
CA GLU A 274 -20.35 -4.00 3.50
C GLU A 274 -20.50 -4.73 4.85
N SER A 275 -19.58 -5.66 5.12
CA SER A 275 -19.42 -6.35 6.39
C SER A 275 -17.96 -6.81 6.54
N ARG A 276 -17.58 -7.32 7.72
CA ARG A 276 -16.20 -7.78 7.99
C ARG A 276 -15.75 -8.96 7.14
N ASN A 277 -16.69 -9.77 6.63
CA ASN A 277 -16.44 -10.96 5.79
C ASN A 277 -16.88 -10.77 4.34
N SER A 278 -17.25 -9.55 3.92
CA SER A 278 -17.64 -9.25 2.55
C SER A 278 -16.49 -8.59 1.79
N LEU A 279 -16.32 -8.98 0.52
CA LEU A 279 -15.43 -8.31 -0.43
C LEU A 279 -16.12 -7.12 -1.12
N PHE A 280 -17.41 -6.88 -0.84
CA PHE A 280 -18.11 -5.71 -1.33
C PHE A 280 -17.78 -4.49 -0.48
N MET A 281 -17.49 -3.38 -1.14
CA MET A 281 -17.15 -2.12 -0.51
C MET A 281 -17.83 -0.97 -1.24
N LYS A 282 -18.28 0.01 -0.48
CA LYS A 282 -18.68 1.29 -1.02
C LYS A 282 -17.45 2.18 -1.12
N VAL A 283 -17.14 2.62 -2.33
CA VAL A 283 -16.04 3.56 -2.62
C VAL A 283 -16.64 4.95 -2.79
N GLY A 284 -16.08 5.97 -2.14
CA GLY A 284 -16.60 7.32 -2.26
C GLY A 284 -16.20 8.20 -1.10
N GLY A 285 -17.03 9.22 -0.85
CA GLY A 285 -16.83 10.26 0.15
C GLY A 285 -16.93 11.63 -0.50
N GLU A 286 -16.75 12.69 0.30
CA GLU A 286 -16.77 14.06 -0.20
C GLU A 286 -15.67 14.25 -1.26
N GLY A 287 -16.05 14.83 -2.41
CA GLY A 287 -15.12 15.08 -3.52
C GLY A 287 -14.68 13.84 -4.30
N VAL A 288 -15.36 12.69 -4.11
CA VAL A 288 -15.08 11.45 -4.84
C VAL A 288 -16.34 10.96 -5.55
N GLU A 289 -16.23 10.75 -6.85
CA GLU A 289 -17.29 10.21 -7.69
C GLU A 289 -16.83 8.89 -8.31
N THR A 290 -17.76 7.97 -8.51
CA THR A 290 -17.50 6.65 -9.10
C THR A 290 -18.48 6.38 -10.22
N ARG A 291 -18.01 5.73 -11.30
CA ARG A 291 -18.86 5.16 -12.36
C ARG A 291 -18.29 3.83 -12.82
N VAL A 292 -19.11 3.01 -13.45
CA VAL A 292 -18.67 1.75 -14.07
C VAL A 292 -18.87 1.85 -15.57
N VAL A 293 -17.80 1.66 -16.33
CA VAL A 293 -17.81 1.65 -17.79
C VAL A 293 -17.22 0.31 -18.25
N ASP A 294 -17.96 -0.46 -19.04
CA ASP A 294 -17.55 -1.79 -19.51
C ASP A 294 -17.06 -2.72 -18.37
N ASN A 295 -17.77 -2.70 -17.25
CA ASN A 295 -17.45 -3.40 -16.00
C ASN A 295 -16.14 -2.92 -15.31
N VAL A 296 -15.52 -1.84 -15.77
CA VAL A 296 -14.33 -1.25 -15.15
C VAL A 296 -14.75 -0.08 -14.28
N LEU A 297 -14.23 -0.04 -13.05
CA LEU A 297 -14.45 1.07 -12.14
C LEU A 297 -13.63 2.28 -12.59
N GLU A 298 -14.30 3.41 -12.72
CA GLU A 298 -13.65 4.70 -12.95
C GLU A 298 -13.94 5.64 -11.78
N ILE A 299 -12.93 6.43 -11.40
CA ILE A 299 -13.01 7.30 -10.24
C ILE A 299 -12.53 8.70 -10.61
N ARG A 300 -13.30 9.70 -10.17
CA ARG A 300 -12.91 11.11 -10.17
C ARG A 300 -12.76 11.58 -8.73
N SER A 301 -11.60 12.15 -8.38
CA SER A 301 -11.29 12.57 -7.01
C SER A 301 -10.67 13.97 -6.99
N GLN A 302 -11.11 14.82 -6.08
CA GLN A 302 -10.51 16.14 -5.84
C GLN A 302 -9.11 16.05 -5.22
N THR A 303 -8.80 14.96 -4.52
CA THR A 303 -7.49 14.70 -3.90
C THR A 303 -6.57 13.84 -4.77
N ARG A 304 -6.86 13.74 -6.07
CA ARG A 304 -6.01 13.04 -7.03
C ARG A 304 -4.63 13.70 -7.14
N MET A 305 -3.66 12.98 -7.67
CA MET A 305 -2.35 13.54 -8.01
C MET A 305 -2.48 14.74 -8.94
N LEU A 306 -1.51 15.64 -8.94
CA LEU A 306 -1.37 16.70 -9.95
C LEU A 306 -1.06 16.09 -11.31
N GLY A 307 -0.16 15.11 -11.35
CA GLY A 307 0.21 14.36 -12.55
C GLY A 307 1.46 13.52 -12.35
N TYR A 308 1.90 12.89 -13.43
CA TYR A 308 3.21 12.26 -13.49
C TYR A 308 4.28 13.27 -13.88
N LEU A 309 5.48 13.16 -13.30
CA LEU A 309 6.63 13.95 -13.71
C LEU A 309 7.36 13.38 -14.95
N ASN A 310 7.17 12.08 -15.21
CA ASN A 310 7.89 11.34 -16.26
C ASN A 310 6.98 10.54 -17.21
N ALA A 311 5.68 10.85 -17.25
CA ALA A 311 4.71 10.19 -18.11
C ALA A 311 3.49 11.09 -18.39
N ASN A 312 2.70 10.74 -19.40
CA ASN A 312 1.46 11.45 -19.72
C ASN A 312 0.40 11.24 -18.62
N SER A 313 -0.53 12.21 -18.51
CA SER A 313 -1.67 12.14 -17.62
C SER A 313 -2.51 10.88 -17.90
N PRO A 314 -2.93 10.14 -16.86
CA PRO A 314 -3.82 8.99 -17.01
C PRO A 314 -5.31 9.37 -16.90
N PHE A 315 -5.61 10.64 -16.65
CA PHE A 315 -6.98 11.14 -16.54
C PHE A 315 -7.50 11.55 -17.93
N ASP A 316 -8.78 11.31 -18.16
CA ASP A 316 -9.47 11.87 -19.32
C ASP A 316 -9.74 13.38 -19.16
N ASP A 317 -10.35 14.01 -20.19
CA ASP A 317 -10.63 15.45 -20.23
C ASP A 317 -11.61 15.91 -19.11
N GLU A 318 -12.44 14.99 -18.61
CA GLU A 318 -13.38 15.25 -17.51
C GLU A 318 -12.75 14.95 -16.13
N GLY A 319 -11.53 14.41 -16.10
CA GLY A 319 -10.78 14.08 -14.89
C GLY A 319 -11.10 12.73 -14.29
N TRP A 320 -11.70 11.81 -15.05
CA TRP A 320 -11.88 10.43 -14.64
C TRP A 320 -10.59 9.63 -14.80
N TYR A 321 -10.35 8.75 -13.83
CA TYR A 321 -9.27 7.80 -13.83
C TYR A 321 -9.82 6.39 -14.05
N ASN A 322 -9.41 5.73 -15.13
CA ASN A 322 -9.71 4.33 -15.36
C ASN A 322 -8.81 3.46 -14.49
N THR A 323 -9.39 2.83 -13.45
CA THR A 323 -8.63 2.05 -12.47
C THR A 323 -8.04 0.76 -13.03
N LYS A 324 -8.53 0.31 -14.17
CA LYS A 324 -8.29 -1.02 -14.75
C LYS A 324 -8.87 -2.17 -13.89
N ASP A 325 -9.53 -1.88 -12.79
CA ASP A 325 -10.17 -2.88 -11.93
C ASP A 325 -11.56 -3.21 -12.48
N ILE A 326 -11.77 -4.49 -12.82
CA ILE A 326 -13.07 -5.03 -13.21
C ILE A 326 -13.86 -5.27 -11.91
N VAL A 327 -15.10 -4.78 -11.89
CA VAL A 327 -15.94 -4.85 -10.69
C VAL A 327 -17.28 -5.49 -10.96
N GLU A 328 -17.80 -6.17 -9.94
CA GLU A 328 -19.20 -6.51 -9.76
C GLU A 328 -19.84 -5.41 -8.91
N GLU A 329 -20.96 -4.83 -9.37
CA GLU A 329 -21.70 -3.82 -8.64
C GLU A 329 -23.00 -4.38 -8.07
N ARG A 330 -23.26 -4.07 -6.80
CA ARG A 330 -24.51 -4.43 -6.13
C ARG A 330 -24.91 -3.34 -5.13
N ASN A 331 -26.05 -2.69 -5.36
CA ASN A 331 -26.59 -1.64 -4.47
C ASN A 331 -25.59 -0.52 -4.12
N GLY A 332 -24.76 -0.11 -5.08
CA GLY A 332 -23.72 0.90 -4.89
C GLY A 332 -22.49 0.41 -4.11
N PHE A 333 -22.35 -0.90 -3.90
CA PHE A 333 -21.14 -1.56 -3.44
C PHE A 333 -20.43 -2.22 -4.60
N TYR A 334 -19.11 -2.16 -4.61
CA TYR A 334 -18.24 -2.74 -5.63
C TYR A 334 -17.42 -3.87 -5.04
N LYS A 335 -17.30 -4.96 -5.79
CA LYS A 335 -16.35 -6.05 -5.50
C LYS A 335 -15.38 -6.15 -6.67
N VAL A 336 -14.10 -5.95 -6.40
CA VAL A 336 -13.05 -6.12 -7.42
C VAL A 336 -12.90 -7.62 -7.74
N THR A 337 -13.15 -7.99 -8.99
CA THR A 337 -13.03 -9.37 -9.47
C THR A 337 -11.67 -9.65 -10.11
N GLY A 338 -10.99 -8.62 -10.61
CA GLY A 338 -9.64 -8.69 -11.20
C GLY A 338 -9.30 -7.42 -11.96
N ARG A 339 -8.26 -7.49 -12.78
CA ARG A 339 -7.83 -6.36 -13.62
C ARG A 339 -7.94 -6.67 -15.10
N THR A 340 -8.12 -5.66 -15.93
CA THR A 340 -8.27 -5.83 -17.39
C THR A 340 -7.08 -6.56 -18.03
N ASN A 341 -5.89 -6.44 -17.48
CA ASN A 341 -4.68 -7.14 -17.94
C ASN A 341 -4.51 -8.56 -17.36
N GLU A 342 -5.39 -8.98 -16.45
CA GLU A 342 -5.42 -10.33 -15.86
C GLU A 342 -6.47 -11.25 -16.51
N VAL A 343 -7.15 -10.75 -17.53
CA VAL A 343 -8.09 -11.56 -18.34
C VAL A 343 -7.30 -12.56 -19.17
N ILE A 344 -7.62 -13.84 -19.02
CA ILE A 344 -7.06 -14.94 -19.83
C ILE A 344 -8.10 -15.34 -20.87
N ASN A 345 -7.66 -15.48 -22.13
CA ASN A 345 -8.52 -15.89 -23.24
C ASN A 345 -8.04 -17.21 -23.83
N VAL A 346 -8.76 -18.27 -23.53
CA VAL A 346 -8.46 -19.63 -24.02
C VAL A 346 -9.53 -20.06 -25.03
N GLY A 347 -9.18 -20.10 -26.30
CA GLY A 347 -10.09 -20.53 -27.36
C GLY A 347 -11.33 -19.64 -27.52
N GLY A 348 -11.23 -18.33 -27.24
CA GLY A 348 -12.35 -17.38 -27.27
C GLY A 348 -13.10 -17.24 -25.94
N LEU A 349 -12.89 -18.16 -24.99
CA LEU A 349 -13.49 -18.09 -23.66
C LEU A 349 -12.61 -17.23 -22.74
N LYS A 350 -13.18 -16.12 -22.25
CA LYS A 350 -12.50 -15.15 -21.38
C LYS A 350 -12.89 -15.38 -19.92
N PHE A 351 -11.89 -15.38 -19.04
CA PHE A 351 -12.07 -15.49 -17.59
C PHE A 351 -10.93 -14.77 -16.86
N MET A 352 -11.10 -14.55 -15.57
CA MET A 352 -10.08 -13.89 -14.76
C MET A 352 -9.07 -14.91 -14.21
N ALA A 353 -7.78 -14.57 -14.24
CA ALA A 353 -6.73 -15.37 -13.58
C ALA A 353 -7.11 -15.69 -12.12
N SER A 354 -7.73 -14.73 -11.45
CA SER A 354 -8.22 -14.85 -10.09
C SER A 354 -9.24 -15.97 -9.85
N GLU A 355 -10.02 -16.36 -10.84
CA GLU A 355 -10.98 -17.47 -10.71
C GLU A 355 -10.24 -18.79 -10.51
N VAL A 356 -9.17 -19.02 -11.27
CA VAL A 356 -8.29 -20.17 -11.11
C VAL A 356 -7.55 -20.12 -9.78
N GLU A 357 -7.05 -18.94 -9.40
CA GLU A 357 -6.35 -18.73 -8.13
C GLU A 357 -7.24 -19.03 -6.92
N CYS A 358 -8.48 -18.53 -6.91
CA CYS A 358 -9.43 -18.77 -5.81
C CYS A 358 -9.72 -20.25 -5.59
N VAL A 359 -9.82 -21.05 -6.65
CA VAL A 359 -10.00 -22.50 -6.53
C VAL A 359 -8.73 -23.16 -6.00
N ALA A 360 -7.55 -22.80 -6.56
CA ALA A 360 -6.29 -23.38 -6.12
C ALA A 360 -5.95 -23.07 -4.65
N LEU A 361 -6.33 -21.91 -4.12
CA LEU A 361 -6.16 -21.51 -2.73
C LEU A 361 -7.00 -22.33 -1.74
N GLN A 362 -8.01 -23.05 -2.20
CA GLN A 362 -8.82 -23.94 -1.36
C GLN A 362 -8.15 -25.31 -1.16
N PHE A 363 -7.12 -25.64 -1.93
CA PHE A 363 -6.38 -26.89 -1.76
C PHE A 363 -5.48 -26.81 -0.53
N ASP A 364 -5.56 -27.83 0.31
CA ASP A 364 -4.79 -27.88 1.57
C ASP A 364 -3.27 -27.76 1.33
N GLY A 365 -2.62 -26.95 2.17
CA GLY A 365 -1.19 -26.68 2.11
C GLY A 365 -0.77 -25.67 1.05
N VAL A 366 -1.69 -25.04 0.32
CA VAL A 366 -1.38 -23.95 -0.62
C VAL A 366 -1.35 -22.62 0.13
N GLU A 367 -0.19 -21.95 0.09
CA GLU A 367 0.02 -20.63 0.71
C GLU A 367 -0.22 -19.49 -0.29
N LEU A 368 0.49 -19.52 -1.42
CA LEU A 368 0.38 -18.48 -2.46
C LEU A 368 0.16 -19.13 -3.83
N VAL A 369 -0.53 -18.42 -4.68
CA VAL A 369 -0.85 -18.85 -6.04
C VAL A 369 -0.67 -17.69 -7.02
N LYS A 370 -0.23 -18.00 -8.24
CA LYS A 370 -0.19 -17.06 -9.36
C LYS A 370 -0.62 -17.78 -10.63
N ALA A 371 -1.73 -17.34 -11.23
CA ALA A 371 -2.20 -17.80 -12.52
C ALA A 371 -1.88 -16.76 -13.60
N GLU A 372 -1.39 -17.21 -14.75
CA GLU A 372 -1.03 -16.33 -15.87
C GLU A 372 -1.48 -16.95 -17.20
N GLY A 373 -2.00 -16.10 -18.10
CA GLY A 373 -2.19 -16.47 -19.50
C GLY A 373 -0.87 -16.45 -20.25
N ARG A 374 -0.51 -17.56 -20.88
CA ARG A 374 0.68 -17.65 -21.74
C ARG A 374 0.29 -17.90 -23.17
N PRO A 375 1.01 -17.33 -24.15
CA PRO A 375 0.72 -17.54 -25.56
C PRO A 375 0.63 -19.03 -25.94
N ASN A 376 -0.37 -19.36 -26.75
CA ASN A 376 -0.57 -20.71 -27.30
C ASN A 376 -1.00 -20.60 -28.77
N PRO A 377 -0.32 -21.28 -29.70
CA PRO A 377 -0.60 -21.14 -31.13
C PRO A 377 -2.01 -21.61 -31.55
N ILE A 378 -2.65 -22.50 -30.76
CA ILE A 378 -3.95 -23.10 -31.10
C ILE A 378 -5.10 -22.35 -30.45
N THR A 379 -4.95 -22.02 -29.15
CA THR A 379 -6.03 -21.44 -28.32
C THR A 379 -5.84 -19.96 -28.04
N GLY A 380 -4.83 -19.30 -28.63
CA GLY A 380 -4.43 -17.94 -28.32
C GLY A 380 -3.64 -17.86 -27.03
N GLN A 381 -4.23 -18.35 -25.92
CA GLN A 381 -3.55 -18.49 -24.62
C GLN A 381 -3.83 -19.86 -23.98
N HIS A 382 -3.02 -20.19 -22.98
CA HIS A 382 -3.27 -21.27 -22.01
C HIS A 382 -2.92 -20.80 -20.61
N VAL A 383 -3.50 -21.45 -19.60
CA VAL A 383 -3.22 -21.15 -18.19
C VAL A 383 -1.89 -21.79 -17.76
N GLU A 384 -1.01 -20.99 -17.16
CA GLU A 384 0.12 -21.43 -16.38
C GLU A 384 -0.14 -21.10 -14.91
N LEU A 385 -0.03 -22.08 -14.00
CA LEU A 385 -0.29 -21.92 -12.58
C LEU A 385 0.98 -22.21 -11.79
N THR A 386 1.41 -21.25 -10.99
CA THR A 386 2.48 -21.42 -10.00
C THR A 386 1.86 -21.42 -8.61
N VAL A 387 2.25 -22.40 -7.79
CA VAL A 387 1.74 -22.59 -6.42
C VAL A 387 2.91 -22.69 -5.47
N GLN A 388 2.83 -21.95 -4.36
CA GLN A 388 3.75 -22.07 -3.23
C GLN A 388 3.10 -22.88 -2.12
N SER A 389 3.83 -23.88 -1.59
CA SER A 389 3.40 -24.64 -0.42
C SER A 389 3.59 -23.81 0.86
N ALA A 390 2.70 -23.98 1.83
CA ALA A 390 2.86 -23.45 3.17
C ALA A 390 4.12 -24.04 3.86
N PRO A 391 4.73 -23.35 4.85
CA PRO A 391 6.02 -23.72 5.43
C PRO A 391 6.12 -25.17 5.92
N ASN A 392 5.05 -25.71 6.49
CA ASN A 392 5.02 -27.08 7.04
C ASN A 392 4.21 -28.07 6.19
N SER A 393 3.96 -27.71 4.93
CA SER A 393 3.13 -28.51 4.00
C SER A 393 3.88 -28.80 2.71
N LYS A 394 3.48 -29.91 2.06
CA LYS A 394 4.00 -30.27 0.74
C LYS A 394 2.83 -30.48 -0.22
N VAL A 395 2.65 -29.53 -1.12
CA VAL A 395 1.65 -29.67 -2.19
C VAL A 395 2.11 -30.72 -3.18
N ILE A 396 1.33 -31.81 -3.29
CA ILE A 396 1.57 -32.88 -4.26
C ILE A 396 0.89 -32.50 -5.57
N LYS A 397 1.67 -32.26 -6.61
CA LYS A 397 1.25 -31.76 -7.92
C LYS A 397 0.12 -32.58 -8.56
N SER A 398 0.17 -33.92 -8.46
CA SER A 398 -0.89 -34.79 -9.01
C SER A 398 -2.21 -34.65 -8.26
N LYS A 399 -2.18 -34.52 -6.94
CA LYS A 399 -3.39 -34.31 -6.11
C LYS A 399 -4.00 -32.93 -6.36
N LEU A 400 -3.17 -31.89 -6.44
CA LEU A 400 -3.64 -30.54 -6.80
C LEU A 400 -4.25 -30.53 -8.20
N LYS A 401 -3.62 -31.21 -9.18
CA LYS A 401 -4.18 -31.32 -10.52
C LYS A 401 -5.56 -31.98 -10.52
N ALA A 402 -5.72 -33.11 -9.85
CA ALA A 402 -6.99 -33.81 -9.73
C ALA A 402 -8.07 -32.94 -9.04
N PHE A 403 -7.67 -32.18 -8.02
CA PHE A 403 -8.57 -31.21 -7.36
C PHE A 403 -9.04 -30.12 -8.33
N LEU A 404 -8.13 -29.53 -9.11
CA LEU A 404 -8.45 -28.50 -10.09
C LEU A 404 -9.35 -29.07 -11.20
N ASP A 405 -9.07 -30.27 -11.69
CA ASP A 405 -9.89 -30.97 -12.72
C ASP A 405 -11.34 -31.19 -12.25
N GLY A 406 -11.55 -31.36 -10.93
CA GLY A 406 -12.88 -31.52 -10.35
C GLY A 406 -13.63 -30.22 -10.05
N ASN A 407 -12.94 -29.08 -10.04
CA ASN A 407 -13.51 -27.80 -9.57
C ASN A 407 -13.42 -26.65 -10.60
N LEU A 408 -12.77 -26.85 -11.75
CA LEU A 408 -12.64 -25.86 -12.80
C LEU A 408 -13.15 -26.39 -14.15
N PRO A 409 -13.77 -25.53 -14.97
CA PRO A 409 -14.08 -25.85 -16.37
C PRO A 409 -12.79 -26.14 -17.17
N ASN A 410 -12.89 -26.99 -18.18
CA ASN A 410 -11.76 -27.46 -18.99
C ASN A 410 -10.87 -26.34 -19.56
N HIS A 411 -11.46 -25.22 -19.99
CA HIS A 411 -10.73 -24.09 -20.56
C HIS A 411 -9.91 -23.30 -19.52
N MET A 412 -10.25 -23.42 -18.23
CA MET A 412 -9.52 -22.80 -17.10
C MET A 412 -8.43 -23.70 -16.53
N LEU A 413 -8.39 -24.97 -16.91
CA LEU A 413 -7.42 -25.93 -16.38
C LEU A 413 -5.99 -25.57 -16.79
N PRO A 414 -5.03 -25.52 -15.83
CA PRO A 414 -3.66 -25.17 -16.14
C PRO A 414 -2.98 -26.24 -17.00
N LYS A 415 -2.48 -25.82 -18.16
CA LYS A 415 -1.63 -26.69 -19.00
C LYS A 415 -0.24 -26.87 -18.41
N ARG A 416 0.23 -25.89 -17.64
CA ARG A 416 1.48 -25.98 -16.86
C ARG A 416 1.19 -25.68 -15.40
N LEU A 417 1.58 -26.59 -14.52
CA LEU A 417 1.47 -26.45 -13.07
C LEU A 417 2.88 -26.56 -12.48
N LYS A 418 3.30 -25.51 -11.79
CA LYS A 418 4.57 -25.42 -11.07
C LYS A 418 4.32 -25.37 -9.57
N VAL A 419 5.11 -26.08 -8.78
CA VAL A 419 5.17 -25.96 -7.32
C VAL A 419 6.54 -25.39 -6.99
N SER A 420 6.58 -24.11 -6.63
CA SER A 420 7.81 -23.37 -6.33
C SER A 420 7.47 -22.12 -5.51
N SER A 421 8.50 -21.49 -4.94
CA SER A 421 8.33 -20.20 -4.28
C SER A 421 7.82 -19.12 -5.26
N ILE A 422 6.93 -18.28 -4.75
CA ILE A 422 6.44 -17.09 -5.44
C ILE A 422 7.13 -15.87 -4.84
N ALA A 423 7.76 -15.06 -5.69
CA ALA A 423 8.44 -13.87 -5.23
C ALA A 423 7.45 -12.87 -4.63
N VAL A 424 7.66 -12.51 -3.38
CA VAL A 424 6.97 -11.40 -2.72
C VAL A 424 7.87 -10.17 -2.81
N GLY A 425 7.35 -9.08 -3.39
CA GLY A 425 8.10 -7.84 -3.51
C GLY A 425 8.33 -7.18 -2.15
N HIS A 426 9.22 -6.18 -2.11
CA HIS A 426 9.50 -5.39 -0.88
C HIS A 426 8.24 -4.77 -0.26
N ARG A 427 7.20 -4.51 -1.05
CA ARG A 427 5.88 -4.01 -0.59
C ARG A 427 4.92 -5.12 -0.15
N TYR A 428 5.40 -6.31 0.09
CA TYR A 428 4.59 -7.49 0.47
C TYR A 428 3.42 -7.76 -0.48
N LYS A 429 3.70 -7.63 -1.78
CA LYS A 429 2.80 -8.00 -2.88
C LYS A 429 3.40 -9.11 -3.71
N ARG A 430 2.57 -9.99 -4.22
CA ARG A 430 2.97 -11.03 -5.20
C ARG A 430 3.52 -10.38 -6.47
N ARG A 431 4.62 -10.89 -7.00
CA ARG A 431 5.25 -10.43 -8.25
C ARG A 431 5.04 -11.40 -9.40
#